data_932142dc0001c2aa62fe888fef102c3f
#
_entry.id   932142dc0001c2aa62fe888fef102c3f
#
_cell.length_a   1.000
_cell.length_b   1.000
_cell.length_c   1.000
_cell.angle_alpha   90.00
_cell.angle_beta   90.00
_cell.angle_gamma   90.00
#
_symmetry.space_group_name_H-M   'P 1'
#
loop_
_entity.id
_entity.type
_entity.pdbx_description
1 polymer ?
#
loop_
_entity_poly.entity_id
_entity_poly.type
_entity_poly.pdbx_seq_one_letter_code
_entity_poly.pdbx_strand_id
1 'polypeptide(L)'
;VTNSRSVARYTLSKTIELRGFQREAARLVSEIKRLEERIAQVISLEESYRQHLAMPNLSVMEYRSVIDIFRKLGERKTIDEARLELLVNERIHITQMLAQKQQHINKLEDEVQKLRKNEQNERDARAERLIPARRNSNGI
;
A
#
# COMPACT_ATOMS: atom_id res chain seq x y z
N VAL A 1 6.34 -7.14 -32.71
CA VAL A 1 7.35 -8.03 -32.12
C VAL A 1 7.81 -7.50 -30.79
N THR A 2 7.54 -8.26 -29.76
CA THR A 2 7.88 -7.90 -28.38
C THR A 2 9.32 -8.32 -28.09
N ASN A 3 10.18 -7.40 -27.67
CA ASN A 3 11.55 -7.70 -27.24
C ASN A 3 11.71 -7.46 -25.75
N SER A 4 12.79 -8.00 -25.18
CA SER A 4 13.06 -7.90 -23.74
C SER A 4 13.18 -6.46 -23.25
N ARG A 5 13.73 -5.57 -24.06
CA ARG A 5 13.91 -4.16 -23.73
C ARG A 5 12.58 -3.43 -23.58
N SER A 6 11.63 -3.67 -24.51
CA SER A 6 10.28 -3.08 -24.45
C SER A 6 9.51 -3.56 -23.23
N VAL A 7 9.54 -4.85 -22.93
CA VAL A 7 8.87 -5.43 -21.77
C VAL A 7 9.53 -4.95 -20.49
N ALA A 8 10.86 -4.82 -20.46
CA ALA A 8 11.59 -4.29 -19.30
C ALA A 8 11.20 -2.83 -19.00
N ARG A 9 11.04 -1.99 -20.02
CA ARG A 9 10.57 -0.60 -19.86
C ARG A 9 9.15 -0.55 -19.32
N TYR A 10 8.28 -1.38 -19.84
CA TYR A 10 6.90 -1.48 -19.34
C TYR A 10 6.87 -1.95 -17.89
N THR A 11 7.67 -2.95 -17.54
CA THR A 11 7.83 -3.45 -16.17
C THR A 11 8.32 -2.35 -15.23
N LEU A 12 9.28 -1.56 -15.65
CA LEU A 12 9.78 -0.42 -14.86
C LEU A 12 8.68 0.61 -14.60
N SER A 13 7.90 0.94 -15.62
CA SER A 13 6.74 1.83 -15.49
C SER A 13 5.74 1.31 -14.46
N LYS A 14 5.44 0.02 -14.50
CA LYS A 14 4.54 -0.63 -13.54
C LYS A 14 5.12 -0.67 -12.13
N THR A 15 6.41 -0.84 -12.00
CA THR A 15 7.11 -0.79 -10.70
C THR A 15 7.03 0.60 -10.06
N ILE A 16 7.18 1.65 -10.87
CA ILE A 16 7.04 3.05 -10.40
C ILE A 16 5.61 3.30 -9.93
N GLU A 17 4.62 2.84 -10.68
CA GLU A 17 3.20 2.92 -10.31
C GLU A 17 2.93 2.18 -8.98
N LEU A 18 3.48 0.98 -8.82
CA LEU A 18 3.38 0.20 -7.58
C LEU A 18 3.93 0.97 -6.38
N ARG A 19 5.07 1.63 -6.52
CA ARG A 19 5.67 2.44 -5.45
C ARG A 19 4.75 3.58 -5.02
N GLY A 20 4.03 4.20 -5.96
CA GLY A 20 3.02 5.21 -5.65
C GLY A 20 1.90 4.66 -4.76
N PHE A 21 1.39 3.47 -5.07
CA PHE A 21 0.38 2.79 -4.25
C PHE A 21 0.91 2.35 -2.89
N GLN A 22 2.18 1.93 -2.81
CA GLN A 22 2.83 1.59 -1.54
C GLN A 22 2.93 2.80 -0.62
N ARG A 23 3.25 3.98 -1.16
CA ARG A 23 3.26 5.25 -0.39
C ARG A 23 1.86 5.60 0.11
N GLU A 24 0.85 5.43 -0.72
CA GLU A 24 -0.54 5.68 -0.34
C GLU A 24 -0.98 4.72 0.78
N ALA A 25 -0.63 3.45 0.68
CA ALA A 25 -0.90 2.47 1.73
C ALA A 25 -0.22 2.86 3.06
N ALA A 26 1.03 3.32 3.01
CA ALA A 26 1.75 3.80 4.19
C ALA A 26 1.10 5.04 4.81
N ARG A 27 0.61 5.97 3.98
CA ARG A 27 -0.13 7.15 4.43
C ARG A 27 -1.42 6.76 5.16
N LEU A 28 -2.17 5.80 4.62
CA LEU A 28 -3.38 5.28 5.26
C LEU A 28 -3.10 4.63 6.61
N VAL A 29 -2.04 3.85 6.73
CA VAL A 29 -1.62 3.26 8.00
C VAL A 29 -1.36 4.34 9.05
N SER A 30 -0.65 5.41 8.68
CA SER A 30 -0.38 6.55 9.57
C SER A 30 -1.66 7.28 9.98
N GLU A 31 -2.57 7.53 9.06
CA GLU A 31 -3.85 8.19 9.36
C GLU A 31 -4.74 7.35 10.26
N ILE A 32 -4.83 6.05 10.01
CA ILE A 32 -5.56 5.10 10.84
C ILE A 32 -5.02 5.13 12.27
N LYS A 33 -3.70 5.07 12.42
CA LYS A 33 -3.06 5.13 13.73
C LYS A 33 -3.39 6.42 14.47
N ARG A 34 -3.33 7.57 13.81
CA ARG A 34 -3.68 8.87 14.38
C ARG A 34 -5.13 8.93 14.86
N LEU A 35 -6.05 8.39 14.05
CA LEU A 35 -7.47 8.34 14.42
C LEU A 35 -7.71 7.40 15.60
N GLU A 36 -7.08 6.24 15.64
CA GLU A 36 -7.17 5.32 16.77
C GLU A 36 -6.67 5.96 18.05
N GLU A 37 -5.52 6.67 18.00
CA GLU A 37 -4.97 7.40 19.14
C GLU A 37 -5.92 8.52 19.60
N ARG A 38 -6.51 9.27 18.66
CA ARG A 38 -7.47 10.34 18.98
C ARG A 38 -8.75 9.79 19.60
N ILE A 39 -9.29 8.69 19.09
CA ILE A 39 -10.45 8.02 19.65
C ILE A 39 -10.14 7.56 21.09
N ALA A 40 -8.96 6.97 21.31
CA ALA A 40 -8.53 6.54 22.64
C ALA A 40 -8.44 7.72 23.61
N GLN A 41 -7.93 8.88 23.15
CA GLN A 41 -7.89 10.11 23.97
C GLN A 41 -9.30 10.60 24.32
N VAL A 42 -10.22 10.58 23.36
CA VAL A 42 -11.61 10.97 23.60
C VAL A 42 -12.27 10.05 24.62
N ILE A 43 -12.08 8.75 24.51
CA ILE A 43 -12.59 7.75 25.46
C ILE A 43 -12.05 8.03 26.86
N SER A 44 -10.76 8.32 26.97
CA SER A 44 -10.11 8.67 28.24
C SER A 44 -10.70 9.96 28.86
N LEU A 45 -10.94 10.98 28.03
CA LEU A 45 -11.57 12.23 28.47
C LEU A 45 -13.03 12.00 28.89
N GLU A 46 -13.78 11.21 28.16
CA GLU A 46 -15.16 10.84 28.52
C GLU A 46 -15.21 10.19 29.91
N GLU A 47 -14.27 9.29 30.19
CA GLU A 47 -14.18 8.64 31.48
C GLU A 47 -13.84 9.64 32.59
N SER A 48 -12.92 10.56 32.35
CA SER A 48 -12.57 11.61 33.31
C SER A 48 -13.77 12.51 33.62
N TYR A 49 -14.54 12.90 32.61
CA TYR A 49 -15.75 13.71 32.81
C TYR A 49 -16.89 12.94 33.49
N ARG A 50 -17.01 11.64 33.19
CA ARG A 50 -17.97 10.77 33.90
C ARG A 50 -17.67 10.69 35.39
N GLN A 51 -16.39 10.56 35.77
CA GLN A 51 -15.96 10.59 37.15
C GLN A 51 -16.24 11.95 37.79
N HIS A 52 -16.02 13.04 37.08
CA HIS A 52 -16.31 14.39 37.54
C HIS A 52 -17.80 14.60 37.84
N LEU A 53 -18.69 14.08 36.98
CA LEU A 53 -20.15 14.12 37.16
C LEU A 53 -20.63 13.31 38.37
N ALA A 54 -19.87 12.31 38.81
CA ALA A 54 -20.16 11.50 39.97
C ALA A 54 -19.76 12.17 41.31
N MET A 55 -19.01 13.30 41.23
CA MET A 55 -18.59 14.01 42.47
C MET A 55 -19.77 14.67 43.16
N PRO A 56 -19.82 14.61 44.53
CA PRO A 56 -20.82 15.36 45.31
C PRO A 56 -20.55 16.86 45.26
N ASN A 57 -21.55 17.68 45.47
CA ASN A 57 -21.48 19.16 45.48
C ASN A 57 -21.18 19.86 44.18
N LEU A 58 -21.50 19.25 43.05
CA LEU A 58 -21.38 19.88 41.77
C LEU A 58 -22.50 20.94 41.61
N SER A 59 -22.14 22.18 41.19
CA SER A 59 -23.13 23.20 40.90
C SER A 59 -23.90 22.89 39.63
N VAL A 60 -25.09 23.46 39.48
CA VAL A 60 -25.91 23.29 38.26
C VAL A 60 -25.16 23.76 37.01
N MET A 61 -24.42 24.87 37.10
CA MET A 61 -23.63 25.41 35.98
C MET A 61 -22.48 24.46 35.61
N GLU A 62 -21.75 23.95 36.60
CA GLU A 62 -20.70 22.97 36.37
C GLU A 62 -21.25 21.70 35.74
N TYR A 63 -22.37 21.18 36.23
CA TYR A 63 -23.02 20.01 35.70
C TYR A 63 -23.40 20.20 34.23
N ARG A 64 -24.03 21.34 33.90
CA ARG A 64 -24.42 21.65 32.52
C ARG A 64 -23.21 21.78 31.59
N SER A 65 -22.13 22.44 32.05
CA SER A 65 -20.90 22.58 31.29
C SER A 65 -20.26 21.24 30.99
N VAL A 66 -20.20 20.36 31.98
CA VAL A 66 -19.61 19.00 31.81
C VAL A 66 -20.49 18.15 30.87
N ILE A 67 -21.79 18.20 31.01
CA ILE A 67 -22.72 17.49 30.11
C ILE A 67 -22.56 17.97 28.64
N ASP A 68 -22.42 19.27 28.43
CA ASP A 68 -22.21 19.82 27.08
C ASP A 68 -20.90 19.35 26.47
N ILE A 69 -19.81 19.36 27.25
CA ILE A 69 -18.51 18.84 26.81
C ILE A 69 -18.59 17.34 26.51
N PHE A 70 -19.22 16.58 27.41
CA PHE A 70 -19.40 15.15 27.25
C PHE A 70 -20.15 14.80 25.96
N ARG A 71 -21.23 15.54 25.65
CA ARG A 71 -21.96 15.40 24.40
C ARG A 71 -21.11 15.69 23.19
N LYS A 72 -20.33 16.78 23.19
CA LYS A 72 -19.42 17.14 22.09
C LYS A 72 -18.34 16.09 21.88
N LEU A 73 -17.79 15.52 22.94
CA LEU A 73 -16.84 14.42 22.86
C LEU A 73 -17.45 13.17 22.20
N GLY A 74 -18.69 12.84 22.57
CA GLY A 74 -19.43 11.73 21.96
C GLY A 74 -19.70 11.94 20.46
N GLU A 75 -20.09 13.15 20.07
CA GLU A 75 -20.27 13.52 18.67
C GLU A 75 -18.95 13.41 17.89
N ARG A 76 -17.86 13.89 18.45
CA ARG A 76 -16.53 13.79 17.84
C ARG A 76 -16.07 12.35 17.69
N LYS A 77 -16.29 11.54 18.71
CA LYS A 77 -15.96 10.12 18.68
C LYS A 77 -16.71 9.40 17.55
N THR A 78 -18.00 9.66 17.41
CA THR A 78 -18.83 9.07 16.36
C THR A 78 -18.31 9.45 14.97
N ILE A 79 -17.93 10.71 14.74
CA ILE A 79 -17.35 11.17 13.47
C ILE A 79 -16.02 10.47 13.20
N ASP A 80 -15.14 10.40 14.19
CA ASP A 80 -13.83 9.79 14.04
C ASP A 80 -13.94 8.26 13.82
N GLU A 81 -14.86 7.58 14.48
CA GLU A 81 -15.13 6.15 14.27
C GLU A 81 -15.63 5.86 12.86
N ALA A 82 -16.54 6.69 12.34
CA ALA A 82 -17.03 6.58 10.97
C ALA A 82 -15.92 6.78 9.95
N ARG A 83 -15.06 7.77 10.17
CA ARG A 83 -13.89 8.03 9.33
C ARG A 83 -12.87 6.88 9.40
N LEU A 84 -12.64 6.34 10.57
CA LEU A 84 -11.76 5.19 10.77
C LEU A 84 -12.24 3.98 9.96
N GLU A 85 -13.53 3.69 9.99
CA GLU A 85 -14.11 2.60 9.21
C GLU A 85 -13.86 2.78 7.71
N LEU A 86 -14.06 3.99 7.18
CA LEU A 86 -13.79 4.30 5.78
C LEU A 86 -12.33 4.08 5.43
N LEU A 87 -11.40 4.55 6.27
CA LEU A 87 -9.96 4.40 6.04
C LEU A 87 -9.51 2.94 6.13
N VAL A 88 -10.06 2.16 7.05
CA VAL A 88 -9.77 0.72 7.16
C VAL A 88 -10.23 -0.01 5.90
N ASN A 89 -11.43 0.29 5.39
CA ASN A 89 -11.93 -0.30 4.17
C ASN A 89 -11.07 0.10 2.95
N GLU A 90 -10.66 1.34 2.86
CA GLU A 90 -9.76 1.83 1.82
C GLU A 90 -8.40 1.12 1.87
N ARG A 91 -7.86 0.92 3.07
CA ARG A 91 -6.61 0.17 3.28
C ARG A 91 -6.73 -1.27 2.79
N ILE A 92 -7.84 -1.96 3.09
CA ILE A 92 -8.10 -3.32 2.62
C ILE A 92 -8.08 -3.34 1.09
N HIS A 93 -8.77 -2.39 0.46
CA HIS A 93 -8.83 -2.28 -0.99
C HIS A 93 -7.44 -2.06 -1.61
N ILE A 94 -6.66 -1.13 -1.09
CA ILE A 94 -5.30 -0.84 -1.57
C ILE A 94 -4.37 -2.03 -1.36
N THR A 95 -4.49 -2.74 -0.24
CA THR A 95 -3.70 -3.96 0.01
C THR A 95 -3.98 -5.03 -1.04
N GLN A 96 -5.24 -5.21 -1.41
CA GLN A 96 -5.63 -6.15 -2.48
C GLN A 96 -5.06 -5.71 -3.84
N MET A 97 -5.15 -4.43 -4.16
CA MET A 97 -4.59 -3.87 -5.39
C MET A 97 -3.07 -4.05 -5.45
N LEU A 98 -2.37 -3.82 -4.35
CA LEU A 98 -0.91 -4.01 -4.26
C LEU A 98 -0.53 -5.46 -4.54
N ALA A 99 -1.26 -6.42 -3.97
CA ALA A 99 -1.00 -7.84 -4.21
C ALA A 99 -1.18 -8.20 -5.70
N GLN A 100 -2.25 -7.72 -6.32
CA GLN A 100 -2.51 -7.96 -7.75
C GLN A 100 -1.44 -7.32 -8.65
N LYS A 101 -1.06 -6.10 -8.36
CA LYS A 101 -0.01 -5.38 -9.12
C LYS A 101 1.35 -6.04 -8.96
N GLN A 102 1.67 -6.50 -7.76
CA GLN A 102 2.92 -7.21 -7.52
C GLN A 102 2.97 -8.54 -8.29
N GLN A 103 1.88 -9.29 -8.33
CA GLN A 103 1.79 -10.53 -9.13
C GLN A 103 1.97 -10.24 -10.62
N HIS A 104 1.35 -9.18 -11.12
CA HIS A 104 1.49 -8.75 -12.50
C HIS A 104 2.94 -8.40 -12.85
N ILE A 105 3.60 -7.65 -11.99
CA ILE A 105 5.02 -7.27 -12.15
C ILE A 105 5.90 -8.53 -12.13
N ASN A 106 5.66 -9.45 -11.22
CA ASN A 106 6.42 -10.70 -11.15
C ASN A 106 6.30 -11.50 -12.45
N LYS A 107 5.11 -11.58 -13.04
CA LYS A 107 4.89 -12.22 -14.34
C LYS A 107 5.64 -11.52 -15.48
N LEU A 108 5.65 -10.18 -15.47
CA LEU A 108 6.40 -9.39 -16.45
C LEU A 108 7.90 -9.59 -16.32
N GLU A 109 8.42 -9.65 -15.09
CA GLU A 109 9.84 -9.95 -14.84
C GLU A 109 10.24 -11.33 -15.34
N ASP A 110 9.39 -12.33 -15.11
CA ASP A 110 9.59 -13.69 -15.66
C ASP A 110 9.59 -13.68 -17.19
N GLU A 111 8.69 -12.93 -17.81
CA GLU A 111 8.64 -12.77 -19.25
C GLU A 111 9.92 -12.11 -19.80
N VAL A 112 10.41 -11.08 -19.13
CA VAL A 112 11.70 -10.44 -19.49
C VAL A 112 12.84 -11.44 -19.44
N GLN A 113 12.90 -12.26 -18.39
CA GLN A 113 13.92 -13.30 -18.25
C GLN A 113 13.86 -14.31 -19.40
N LYS A 114 12.66 -14.77 -19.76
CA LYS A 114 12.46 -15.70 -20.87
C LYS A 114 12.87 -15.10 -22.19
N LEU A 115 12.49 -13.86 -22.46
CA LEU A 115 12.83 -13.16 -23.69
C LEU A 115 14.35 -12.94 -23.82
N ARG A 116 15.00 -12.56 -22.75
CA ARG A 116 16.46 -12.41 -22.72
C ARG A 116 17.18 -13.72 -22.98
N LYS A 117 16.69 -14.81 -22.40
CA LYS A 117 17.24 -16.14 -22.63
C LYS A 117 17.06 -16.57 -24.11
N ASN A 118 15.90 -16.34 -24.68
CA ASN A 118 15.63 -16.66 -26.08
C ASN A 118 16.49 -15.80 -27.02
N GLU A 119 16.65 -14.53 -26.76
CA GLU A 119 17.51 -13.63 -27.51
C GLU A 119 18.98 -14.08 -27.45
N GLN A 120 19.44 -14.51 -26.30
CA GLN A 120 20.79 -15.03 -26.12
C GLN A 120 20.99 -16.35 -26.87
N ASN A 121 20.02 -17.26 -26.80
CA ASN A 121 20.04 -18.53 -27.54
C ASN A 121 20.08 -18.31 -29.05
N GLU A 122 19.35 -17.32 -29.56
CA GLU A 122 19.38 -16.95 -30.98
C GLU A 122 20.76 -16.39 -31.38
N ARG A 123 21.38 -15.56 -30.56
CA ARG A 123 22.74 -15.05 -30.79
C ARG A 123 23.75 -16.18 -30.81
N ASP A 124 23.66 -17.09 -29.88
CA ASP A 124 24.53 -18.26 -29.79
C ASP A 124 24.36 -19.17 -31.01
N ALA A 125 23.14 -19.43 -31.44
CA ALA A 125 22.84 -20.20 -32.61
C ALA A 125 23.40 -19.55 -33.89
N ARG A 126 23.31 -18.23 -34.02
CA ARG A 126 23.91 -17.48 -35.15
C ARG A 126 25.44 -17.56 -35.14
N ALA A 127 26.03 -17.45 -33.95
CA ALA A 127 27.48 -17.59 -33.81
C ALA A 127 27.95 -18.99 -34.19
N GLU A 128 27.25 -20.03 -33.78
CA GLU A 128 27.58 -21.41 -34.11
C GLU A 128 27.46 -21.72 -35.61
N ARG A 129 26.53 -21.09 -36.34
CA ARG A 129 26.39 -21.22 -37.79
C ARG A 129 27.59 -20.70 -38.55
N LEU A 130 28.33 -19.75 -37.97
CA LEU A 130 29.53 -19.18 -38.60
C LEU A 130 30.78 -20.02 -38.37
N ILE A 131 30.86 -20.77 -37.28
CA ILE A 131 32.03 -21.53 -36.85
C ILE A 131 32.24 -22.81 -37.69
N PRO A 132 31.22 -23.64 -37.99
CA PRO A 132 31.40 -24.88 -38.76
C PRO A 132 31.97 -24.66 -40.17
N ALA A 133 31.62 -23.59 -40.82
CA ALA A 133 32.15 -23.24 -42.19
C ALA A 133 33.67 -23.01 -42.15
N ARG A 134 34.22 -22.41 -41.10
CA ARG A 134 35.67 -22.19 -40.94
C ARG A 134 36.37 -23.49 -40.62
N ARG A 135 35.83 -24.37 -39.77
CA ARG A 135 36.40 -25.69 -39.44
C ARG A 135 36.52 -26.56 -40.65
N ASN A 136 35.49 -26.61 -41.52
CA ASN A 136 35.46 -27.39 -42.73
C ASN A 136 36.49 -26.93 -43.78
N SER A 137 36.76 -25.64 -43.81
CA SER A 137 37.77 -25.06 -44.71
C SER A 137 39.21 -25.30 -44.24
N ASN A 138 39.44 -25.53 -42.97
CA ASN A 138 40.77 -25.79 -42.37
C ASN A 138 41.07 -27.30 -42.14
N GLY A 139 40.14 -28.16 -42.48
CA GLY A 139 40.20 -29.62 -42.21
C GLY A 139 40.75 -30.48 -43.35
N ILE A 140 41.40 -29.86 -44.31
CA ILE A 140 42.01 -30.58 -45.43
C ILE A 140 43.56 -30.63 -45.18
#